data_11537a6bc30284c0ca60bf038a94cd8c
#
_entry.id   11537a6bc30284c0ca60bf038a94cd8c
#
_cell.length_a   1.000
_cell.length_b   1.000
_cell.length_c   1.000
_cell.angle_alpha   90.00
_cell.angle_beta   90.00
_cell.angle_gamma   90.00
#
_symmetry.space_group_name_H-M   'P 1'
#
loop_
_entity.id
_entity.type
_entity.pdbx_description
1 polymer ?
#
loop_
_entity_poly.entity_id
_entity_poly.type
_entity_poly.pdbx_seq_one_letter_code
_entity_poly.pdbx_strand_id
1 'polypeptide(L)' 'MIEVARLYRVDNISSVKAFVDVVIGQVLVKGIRIVEGKNGLFAGMPKSQGKDGKWYDTVRILDDELKQELQDRILEAYNV' A
#
# COMPACT_ATOMS: atom_id res chain seq x y z
N MET A 1 15.52 4.38 -0.94
CA MET A 1 15.37 3.17 -1.77
C MET A 1 14.15 2.37 -1.35
N ILE A 2 13.35 1.97 -2.31
CA ILE A 2 12.11 1.25 -2.07
C ILE A 2 12.19 -0.12 -2.75
N GLU A 3 11.85 -1.16 -2.00
CA GLU A 3 11.85 -2.51 -2.52
C GLU A 3 10.58 -3.23 -2.09
N VAL A 4 9.89 -3.86 -3.04
CA VAL A 4 8.72 -4.65 -2.71
C VAL A 4 9.20 -6.01 -2.19
N ALA A 5 8.94 -6.27 -0.91
CA ALA A 5 9.39 -7.49 -0.25
C ALA A 5 8.45 -8.65 -0.50
N ARG A 6 7.13 -8.40 -0.47
CA ARG A 6 6.11 -9.43 -0.68
C ARG A 6 4.88 -8.80 -1.29
N LEU A 7 4.21 -9.57 -2.13
CA LEU A 7 2.94 -9.17 -2.72
C LEU A 7 2.00 -10.36 -2.70
N TYR A 8 0.84 -10.19 -2.08
CA TYR A 8 -0.20 -11.21 -2.01
C TYR A 8 -1.43 -10.74 -2.77
N ARG A 9 -1.75 -11.43 -3.85
CA ARG A 9 -2.97 -11.11 -4.59
C ARG A 9 -4.16 -11.67 -3.84
N VAL A 10 -5.23 -10.90 -3.79
CA VAL A 10 -6.47 -11.30 -3.14
C VAL A 10 -7.50 -11.57 -4.25
N ASP A 11 -7.98 -12.81 -4.30
CA ASP A 11 -8.95 -13.20 -5.31
C ASP A 11 -10.34 -13.15 -4.71
N ASN A 12 -10.88 -11.93 -4.66
CA ASN A 12 -12.24 -11.73 -4.16
C ASN A 12 -12.89 -10.59 -4.92
N ILE A 13 -14.17 -10.32 -4.62
CA ILE A 13 -14.95 -9.31 -5.31
C ILE A 13 -14.85 -7.92 -4.67
N SER A 14 -14.04 -7.77 -3.64
CA SER A 14 -13.87 -6.48 -2.99
C SER A 14 -12.96 -5.57 -3.81
N SER A 15 -12.90 -4.31 -3.43
CA SER A 15 -12.03 -3.34 -4.09
C SER A 15 -10.55 -3.56 -3.75
N VAL A 16 -10.24 -4.33 -2.72
CA VAL A 16 -8.86 -4.65 -2.36
C VAL A 16 -8.37 -5.79 -3.24
N LYS A 17 -7.33 -5.54 -4.01
CA LYS A 17 -6.80 -6.50 -5.00
C LYS A 17 -5.55 -7.22 -4.53
N ALA A 18 -4.81 -6.64 -3.61
CA ALA A 18 -3.59 -7.26 -3.10
C ALA A 18 -3.15 -6.59 -1.82
N PHE A 19 -2.30 -7.31 -1.07
CA PHE A 19 -1.58 -6.76 0.07
C PHE A 19 -0.10 -6.79 -0.24
N VAL A 20 0.62 -5.76 0.16
CA VAL A 20 2.03 -5.59 -0.20
C VAL A 20 2.82 -5.19 1.03
N ASP A 21 4.00 -5.81 1.16
CA ASP A 21 4.99 -5.40 2.16
C ASP A 21 6.15 -4.78 1.40
N VAL A 22 6.63 -3.63 1.84
CA VAL A 22 7.73 -2.93 1.19
C VAL A 22 8.81 -2.58 2.20
N VAL A 23 10.05 -2.51 1.71
CA VAL A 23 11.17 -1.99 2.49
C VAL A 23 11.48 -0.60 1.99
N ILE A 24 11.49 0.37 2.92
CA ILE A 24 11.86 1.75 2.63
C ILE A 24 13.05 2.06 3.52
N GLY A 25 14.25 2.16 2.92
CA GLY A 25 15.48 2.28 3.69
C GLY A 25 15.68 1.04 4.55
N GLN A 26 15.59 1.20 5.86
CA GLN A 26 15.72 0.10 6.82
C GLN A 26 14.42 -0.21 7.54
N VAL A 27 13.29 0.25 6.98
CA VAL A 27 11.97 0.05 7.58
C VAL A 27 11.16 -0.89 6.71
N LEU A 28 10.61 -1.92 7.31
CA LEU A 28 9.67 -2.81 6.62
C LEU A 28 8.25 -2.34 6.95
N VAL A 29 7.51 -1.97 5.92
CA VAL A 29 6.12 -1.54 6.06
C VAL A 29 5.23 -2.67 5.57
N LYS A 30 4.38 -3.18 6.45
CA LYS A 30 3.51 -4.31 6.15
C LYS A 30 2.07 -3.85 5.99
N GLY A 31 1.34 -4.54 5.13
CA GLY A 31 -0.10 -4.33 5.03
C GLY A 31 -0.53 -3.17 4.15
N ILE A 32 0.32 -2.75 3.23
CA ILE A 32 -0.10 -1.80 2.21
C ILE A 32 -1.09 -2.52 1.29
N ARG A 33 -2.15 -1.84 0.91
CA ARG A 33 -3.20 -2.42 0.07
C ARG A 33 -3.19 -1.83 -1.32
N ILE A 34 -3.37 -2.68 -2.32
CA ILE A 34 -3.66 -2.21 -3.67
C ILE A 34 -5.17 -2.23 -3.82
N VAL A 35 -5.74 -1.06 -4.09
CA VAL A 35 -7.19 -0.86 -4.12
C VAL A 35 -7.59 -0.34 -5.50
N GLU A 36 -8.70 -0.87 -6.00
CA GLU A 36 -9.28 -0.38 -7.25
C GLU A 36 -10.27 0.74 -6.95
N GLY A 37 -9.94 1.95 -7.42
CA GLY A 37 -10.81 3.10 -7.27
C GLY A 37 -11.39 3.54 -8.61
N LYS A 38 -12.06 4.69 -8.63
CA LYS A 38 -12.69 5.22 -9.83
C LYS A 38 -11.70 5.49 -10.95
N ASN A 39 -10.49 5.91 -10.59
CA ASN A 39 -9.47 6.30 -11.56
C ASN A 39 -8.40 5.23 -11.75
N GLY A 40 -8.65 4.00 -11.29
CA GLY A 40 -7.73 2.90 -11.43
C GLY A 40 -7.18 2.42 -10.11
N LEU A 41 -6.07 1.69 -10.18
CA LEU A 41 -5.45 1.10 -9.01
C LEU A 41 -4.59 2.12 -8.27
N PHE A 42 -4.58 2.03 -6.94
CA PHE A 42 -3.67 2.82 -6.13
C PHE A 42 -3.28 2.04 -4.88
N ALA A 43 -2.17 2.44 -4.26
CA ALA A 43 -1.70 1.82 -3.03
C ALA A 43 -2.14 2.67 -1.85
N GLY A 44 -2.80 2.03 -0.89
CA GLY A 44 -3.23 2.67 0.37
C GLY A 44 -2.34 2.25 1.51
N MET A 45 -1.96 3.21 2.35
CA MET A 45 -1.11 2.94 3.49
C MET A 45 -1.84 2.09 4.53
N PRO A 46 -1.10 1.35 5.38
CA PRO A 46 -1.72 0.55 6.45
C PRO A 46 -2.50 1.44 7.41
N LYS A 47 -3.59 0.92 7.90
CA LYS A 47 -4.44 1.62 8.84
C LYS A 47 -4.79 0.73 10.01
N SER A 48 -5.11 1.34 11.15
CA SER A 48 -5.67 0.60 12.27
C SER A 48 -6.89 1.33 12.80
N GLN A 49 -7.78 0.54 13.40
CA GLN A 49 -9.02 1.08 13.94
C GLN A 49 -8.82 1.58 15.36
N GLY A 50 -9.22 2.81 15.62
CA GLY A 50 -9.17 3.38 16.95
C GLY A 50 -10.33 2.93 17.83
N LYS A 51 -10.30 3.33 19.08
CA LYS A 51 -11.35 3.00 20.03
C LYS A 51 -12.69 3.64 19.66
N ASP A 52 -12.64 4.74 18.90
CA ASP A 52 -13.83 5.45 18.42
C ASP A 52 -14.43 4.81 17.17
N GLY A 53 -13.86 3.71 16.69
CA GLY A 53 -14.31 3.02 15.50
C GLY A 53 -13.81 3.61 14.20
N LYS A 54 -13.09 4.71 14.24
CA LYS A 54 -12.53 5.35 13.04
C LYS A 54 -11.20 4.73 12.66
N TRP A 55 -10.86 4.83 11.37
CA TRP A 55 -9.62 4.28 10.84
C TRP A 55 -8.56 5.38 10.74
N TYR A 56 -7.35 5.06 11.20
CA TYR A 56 -6.22 5.99 11.22
C TYR A 56 -5.04 5.37 10.52
N ASP A 57 -4.31 6.18 9.76
CA ASP A 57 -3.07 5.74 9.13
C ASP A 57 -2.04 5.42 10.21
N THR A 58 -1.43 4.24 10.12
CA THR A 58 -0.34 3.86 11.02
C THR A 58 1.02 4.24 10.43
N VAL A 59 1.06 4.47 9.11
CA VAL A 59 2.25 4.91 8.41
C VAL A 59 1.85 6.01 7.45
N ARG A 60 2.65 7.07 7.41
CA ARG A 60 2.41 8.17 6.49
C ARG A 60 3.74 8.59 5.87
N ILE A 61 3.75 8.71 4.55
CA ILE A 61 4.91 9.21 3.81
C ILE A 61 4.75 10.72 3.69
N LEU A 62 5.73 11.47 4.18
CA LEU A 62 5.63 12.92 4.22
C LEU A 62 6.19 13.59 2.95
N ASP A 63 7.08 12.89 2.25
CA ASP A 63 7.71 13.41 1.02
C ASP A 63 6.88 12.99 -0.18
N ASP A 64 6.39 13.95 -0.95
CA ASP A 64 5.54 13.67 -2.11
C ASP A 64 6.25 12.88 -3.20
N GLU A 65 7.54 13.12 -3.41
CA GLU A 65 8.31 12.36 -4.40
C GLU A 65 8.45 10.90 -4.00
N LEU A 66 8.72 10.66 -2.72
CA LEU A 66 8.82 9.30 -2.20
C LEU A 66 7.48 8.60 -2.27
N LYS A 67 6.40 9.32 -1.99
CA LYS A 67 5.05 8.80 -2.06
C LYS A 67 4.72 8.35 -3.48
N GLN A 68 5.07 9.15 -4.47
CA GLN A 68 4.84 8.81 -5.87
C GLN A 68 5.70 7.62 -6.29
N GLU A 69 6.95 7.60 -5.88
CA GLU A 69 7.84 6.47 -6.17
C GLU A 69 7.30 5.18 -5.58
N LEU A 70 6.78 5.24 -4.37
CA LEU A 70 6.20 4.09 -3.70
C LEU A 70 4.99 3.56 -4.48
N GLN A 71 4.10 4.45 -4.90
CA GLN A 71 2.95 4.09 -5.73
C GLN A 71 3.40 3.39 -7.01
N ASP A 72 4.35 3.97 -7.70
CA ASP A 72 4.85 3.45 -8.97
C ASP A 72 5.46 2.06 -8.80
N ARG A 73 6.28 1.88 -7.79
CA ARG A 73 6.94 0.60 -7.54
C ARG A 73 5.96 -0.51 -7.18
N ILE A 74 4.98 -0.18 -6.35
CA ILE A 74 3.98 -1.15 -5.92
C ILE A 74 3.11 -1.58 -7.11
N LEU A 75 2.63 -0.62 -7.89
CA LEU A 75 1.77 -0.93 -9.03
C LEU A 75 2.53 -1.66 -10.13
N GLU A 76 3.79 -1.33 -10.33
CA GLU A 76 4.65 -2.03 -11.27
C GLU A 76 4.81 -3.50 -10.88
N ALA A 77 5.02 -3.77 -9.59
CA ALA A 77 5.14 -5.14 -9.09
C ALA A 77 3.82 -5.91 -9.25
N TYR A 78 2.70 -5.24 -9.07
CA TYR A 78 1.39 -5.86 -9.20
C TYR A 78 1.09 -6.25 -10.65
N ASN A 79 1.54 -5.45 -11.59
CA ASN A 79 1.25 -5.64 -13.03
C ASN A 79 2.18 -6.62 -13.74
N VAL A 80 3.11 -7.22 -13.04
CA VAL A 80 4.03 -8.21 -13.62
C VAL A 80 3.36 -9.57 -13.76
#